data_21c738f118500b5205c2fd606d89a929
#
_entry.id   21c738f118500b5205c2fd606d89a929
#
_cell.length_a   1.000
_cell.length_b   1.000
_cell.length_c   1.000
_cell.angle_alpha   90.00
_cell.angle_beta   90.00
_cell.angle_gamma   90.00
#
_symmetry.space_group_name_H-M   'P 1'
#
loop_
_entity.id
_entity.type
_entity.pdbx_description
1 polymer ?
#
loop_
_entity_poly.entity_id
_entity_poly.type
_entity_poly.pdbx_seq_one_letter_code
_entity_poly.pdbx_strand_id
1 'polypeptide(L)'
;KKRKPTDADRAEAKELVQYHMYDVASMTIGTYVDRNLFLLAEPSFRNSSILEVTSTRLATDFDDAQKWHAKNLKLGYEGSIYRTPSGKYKGTRSWDLMKFKDFHDAEATIIGYDEGKGKREGTLGKFIMQDYEGNKFGCPPGKGYNYKDLANMLENIHDYIGQYATFTYFERTKAGSYRHPHYKAIRNYE
;
A
#
# COMPACT_ATOMS: atom_id res chain seq x y z
N LYS A 1 18.70 3.70 17.69
CA LYS A 1 19.56 4.88 17.47
C LYS A 1 19.66 5.09 15.96
N LYS A 2 19.26 6.25 15.44
CA LYS A 2 19.53 6.62 14.04
C LYS A 2 21.05 6.73 13.87
N ARG A 3 21.61 5.94 12.95
CA ARG A 3 23.02 6.04 12.57
C ARG A 3 23.25 7.42 11.92
N LYS A 4 24.28 8.14 12.34
CA LYS A 4 24.68 9.35 11.62
C LYS A 4 25.29 8.92 10.27
N PRO A 5 24.86 9.53 9.13
CA PRO A 5 25.43 9.19 7.84
C PRO A 5 26.90 9.57 7.78
N THR A 6 27.72 8.69 7.22
CA THR A 6 29.15 8.94 6.93
C THR A 6 29.30 9.78 5.65
N ASP A 7 30.49 10.26 5.36
CA ASP A 7 30.76 10.98 4.11
C ASP A 7 30.65 10.03 2.89
N ALA A 8 30.98 8.75 3.06
CA ALA A 8 30.73 7.72 2.03
C ALA A 8 29.23 7.53 1.78
N ASP A 9 28.39 7.44 2.83
CA ASP A 9 26.93 7.34 2.67
C ASP A 9 26.36 8.58 1.93
N ARG A 10 26.94 9.76 2.16
CA ARG A 10 26.53 11.01 1.47
C ARG A 10 26.97 11.05 0.02
N ALA A 11 28.17 10.58 -0.29
CA ALA A 11 28.66 10.48 -1.66
C ALA A 11 27.81 9.50 -2.48
N GLU A 12 27.55 8.30 -1.95
CA GLU A 12 26.68 7.31 -2.56
C GLU A 12 25.27 7.85 -2.78
N ALA A 13 24.68 8.51 -1.77
CA ALA A 13 23.35 9.12 -1.90
C ALA A 13 23.30 10.18 -3.00
N LYS A 14 24.36 10.97 -3.17
CA LYS A 14 24.45 12.00 -4.23
C LYS A 14 24.44 11.41 -5.63
N GLU A 15 24.99 10.21 -5.80
CA GLU A 15 25.01 9.50 -7.08
C GLU A 15 23.72 8.71 -7.36
N LEU A 16 23.13 8.12 -6.31
CA LEU A 16 22.01 7.17 -6.48
C LEU A 16 20.64 7.80 -6.28
N VAL A 17 20.52 8.92 -5.55
CA VAL A 17 19.21 9.53 -5.25
C VAL A 17 18.68 10.28 -6.46
N GLN A 18 17.50 9.87 -6.91
CA GLN A 18 16.72 10.56 -7.95
C GLN A 18 15.41 11.08 -7.36
N TYR A 19 14.96 12.23 -7.83
CA TYR A 19 13.68 12.83 -7.51
C TYR A 19 12.70 12.60 -8.65
N HIS A 20 11.75 11.68 -8.45
CA HIS A 20 10.76 11.34 -9.46
C HIS A 20 9.55 12.27 -9.39
N MET A 21 9.35 13.04 -10.46
CA MET A 21 8.23 13.97 -10.58
C MET A 21 7.09 13.30 -11.34
N TYR A 22 5.90 13.33 -10.78
CA TYR A 22 4.71 12.65 -11.32
C TYR A 22 3.48 13.56 -11.43
N ASP A 23 3.55 14.79 -10.92
CA ASP A 23 2.49 15.79 -11.03
C ASP A 23 2.99 17.21 -10.71
N VAL A 24 2.18 18.23 -11.04
CA VAL A 24 2.44 19.65 -10.78
C VAL A 24 1.32 20.22 -9.93
N ALA A 25 1.57 20.31 -8.61
CA ALA A 25 0.57 20.74 -7.64
C ALA A 25 0.13 22.21 -7.80
N SER A 26 1.01 23.07 -8.32
CA SER A 26 0.72 24.50 -8.58
C SER A 26 -0.20 24.71 -9.79
N MET A 27 -0.30 23.76 -10.69
CA MET A 27 -1.22 23.82 -11.82
C MET A 27 -2.61 23.30 -11.44
N THR A 28 -3.35 24.09 -10.67
CA THR A 28 -4.72 23.75 -10.22
C THR A 28 -5.77 23.85 -11.33
N ILE A 29 -5.47 24.62 -12.39
CA ILE A 29 -6.28 24.73 -13.60
C ILE A 29 -5.68 23.81 -14.66
N GLY A 30 -6.53 23.00 -15.30
CA GLY A 30 -6.09 22.04 -16.29
C GLY A 30 -6.26 20.59 -15.86
N THR A 31 -6.13 19.72 -16.83
CA THR A 31 -6.27 18.27 -16.69
C THR A 31 -4.96 17.62 -16.24
N TYR A 32 -5.00 16.32 -15.90
CA TYR A 32 -3.77 15.58 -15.66
C TYR A 32 -2.87 15.52 -16.91
N VAL A 33 -3.47 15.41 -18.09
CA VAL A 33 -2.72 15.42 -19.36
C VAL A 33 -1.94 16.71 -19.50
N ASP A 34 -2.55 17.89 -19.24
CA ASP A 34 -1.88 19.18 -19.34
C ASP A 34 -0.68 19.27 -18.39
N ARG A 35 -0.83 18.80 -17.15
CA ARG A 35 0.24 18.79 -16.16
C ARG A 35 1.38 17.83 -16.52
N ASN A 36 1.04 16.67 -17.09
CA ASN A 36 2.03 15.70 -17.54
C ASN A 36 2.82 16.21 -18.75
N LEU A 37 2.12 16.82 -19.72
CA LEU A 37 2.76 17.47 -20.88
C LEU A 37 3.69 18.61 -20.45
N PHE A 38 3.32 19.40 -19.46
CA PHE A 38 4.18 20.43 -18.88
C PHE A 38 5.48 19.82 -18.32
N LEU A 39 5.39 18.74 -17.51
CA LEU A 39 6.58 18.06 -16.99
C LEU A 39 7.50 17.54 -18.12
N LEU A 40 6.90 16.96 -19.16
CA LEU A 40 7.64 16.41 -20.29
C LEU A 40 8.27 17.50 -21.18
N ALA A 41 7.66 18.67 -21.24
CA ALA A 41 8.13 19.78 -22.06
C ALA A 41 9.26 20.59 -21.41
N GLU A 42 9.35 20.60 -20.07
CA GLU A 42 10.29 21.45 -19.33
C GLU A 42 11.75 21.00 -19.53
N PRO A 43 12.61 21.82 -20.18
CA PRO A 43 13.97 21.42 -20.50
C PRO A 43 14.86 21.18 -19.29
N SER A 44 14.62 21.88 -18.18
CA SER A 44 15.41 21.75 -16.94
C SER A 44 15.28 20.36 -16.33
N PHE A 45 14.17 19.66 -16.55
CA PHE A 45 13.96 18.30 -16.07
C PHE A 45 14.65 17.25 -16.95
N ARG A 46 14.67 17.47 -18.26
CA ARG A 46 15.31 16.55 -19.23
C ARG A 46 16.82 16.47 -19.08
N ASN A 47 17.45 17.57 -18.69
CA ASN A 47 18.90 17.70 -18.60
C ASN A 47 19.44 17.46 -17.19
N SER A 48 18.60 17.06 -16.27
CA SER A 48 18.98 16.79 -14.89
C SER A 48 19.38 15.33 -14.69
N SER A 49 20.46 15.07 -13.98
CA SER A 49 20.83 13.72 -13.53
C SER A 49 20.08 13.29 -12.25
N ILE A 50 19.40 14.25 -11.60
CA ILE A 50 18.73 14.03 -10.31
C ILE A 50 17.19 14.03 -10.47
N LEU A 51 16.68 14.81 -11.41
CA LEU A 51 15.24 14.95 -11.65
C LEU A 51 14.81 13.99 -12.76
N GLU A 52 13.83 13.15 -12.47
CA GLU A 52 13.26 12.19 -13.41
C GLU A 52 11.76 12.41 -13.53
N VAL A 53 11.25 12.58 -14.73
CA VAL A 53 9.80 12.61 -14.94
C VAL A 53 9.29 11.19 -15.01
N THR A 54 8.38 10.84 -14.11
CA THR A 54 7.82 9.48 -14.05
C THR A 54 7.16 9.11 -15.37
N SER A 55 7.60 8.00 -15.96
CA SER A 55 7.05 7.48 -17.21
C SER A 55 5.54 7.22 -17.04
N THR A 56 4.77 7.84 -17.92
CA THR A 56 3.30 7.74 -17.93
C THR A 56 2.83 7.42 -19.34
N ARG A 57 1.84 6.55 -19.46
CA ARG A 57 1.21 6.21 -20.72
C ARG A 57 -0.30 6.13 -20.59
N LEU A 58 -1.01 6.31 -21.70
CA LEU A 58 -2.44 6.07 -21.76
C LEU A 58 -2.68 4.55 -21.85
N ALA A 59 -3.53 4.01 -20.96
CA ALA A 59 -4.09 2.67 -21.10
C ALA A 59 -5.34 2.74 -21.98
N THR A 60 -5.48 1.81 -22.91
CA THR A 60 -6.60 1.77 -23.86
C THR A 60 -7.85 1.16 -23.24
N ASP A 61 -7.66 0.20 -22.33
CA ASP A 61 -8.71 -0.52 -21.61
C ASP A 61 -8.15 -1.10 -20.31
N PHE A 62 -8.99 -1.86 -19.61
CA PHE A 62 -8.60 -2.48 -18.33
C PHE A 62 -7.54 -3.57 -18.51
N ASP A 63 -7.61 -4.35 -19.57
CA ASP A 63 -6.66 -5.44 -19.84
C ASP A 63 -5.27 -4.88 -20.15
N ASP A 64 -5.20 -3.79 -20.92
CA ASP A 64 -3.95 -3.08 -21.17
C ASP A 64 -3.38 -2.50 -19.86
N ALA A 65 -4.22 -1.92 -19.01
CA ALA A 65 -3.81 -1.43 -17.69
C ALA A 65 -3.25 -2.56 -16.80
N GLN A 66 -3.88 -3.74 -16.80
CA GLN A 66 -3.41 -4.91 -16.06
C GLN A 66 -2.05 -5.45 -16.59
N LYS A 67 -1.87 -5.51 -17.91
CA LYS A 67 -0.58 -5.91 -18.52
C LYS A 67 0.56 -4.99 -18.08
N TRP A 68 0.31 -3.70 -18.03
CA TRP A 68 1.30 -2.73 -17.57
C TRP A 68 1.54 -2.83 -16.06
N HIS A 69 0.51 -3.08 -15.28
CA HIS A 69 0.67 -3.36 -13.86
C HIS A 69 1.60 -4.58 -13.63
N ALA A 70 1.32 -5.68 -14.32
CA ALA A 70 2.16 -6.88 -14.25
C ALA A 70 3.62 -6.61 -14.66
N LYS A 71 3.84 -5.76 -15.68
CA LYS A 71 5.19 -5.31 -16.08
C LYS A 71 5.86 -4.50 -14.96
N ASN A 72 5.15 -3.57 -14.33
CA ASN A 72 5.67 -2.77 -13.23
C ASN A 72 6.10 -3.64 -12.04
N LEU A 73 5.29 -4.65 -11.69
CA LEU A 73 5.64 -5.61 -10.63
C LEU A 73 6.93 -6.39 -10.98
N LYS A 74 7.09 -6.84 -12.24
CA LYS A 74 8.31 -7.51 -12.71
C LYS A 74 9.55 -6.62 -12.65
N LEU A 75 9.37 -5.30 -12.76
CA LEU A 75 10.44 -4.30 -12.62
C LEU A 75 10.75 -3.97 -11.15
N GLY A 76 10.05 -4.59 -10.19
CA GLY A 76 10.26 -4.39 -8.76
C GLY A 76 9.48 -3.23 -8.15
N TYR A 77 8.55 -2.62 -8.88
CA TYR A 77 7.65 -1.60 -8.31
C TYR A 77 6.59 -2.26 -7.42
N GLU A 78 6.14 -1.56 -6.40
CA GLU A 78 5.07 -2.01 -5.50
C GLU A 78 3.69 -2.12 -6.17
N GLY A 79 3.51 -1.51 -7.33
CA GLY A 79 2.25 -1.45 -8.04
C GLY A 79 2.20 -0.29 -9.04
N SER A 80 1.00 0.10 -9.43
CA SER A 80 0.75 1.15 -10.39
C SER A 80 -0.12 2.25 -9.82
N ILE A 81 -0.01 3.45 -10.38
CA ILE A 81 -0.93 4.55 -10.11
C ILE A 81 -1.70 4.82 -11.39
N TYR A 82 -3.02 4.71 -11.33
CA TYR A 82 -3.90 5.11 -12.44
C TYR A 82 -4.43 6.51 -12.20
N ARG A 83 -4.51 7.27 -13.26
CA ARG A 83 -5.04 8.63 -13.24
C ARG A 83 -6.07 8.83 -14.35
N THR A 84 -7.13 9.55 -14.00
CA THR A 84 -8.09 10.00 -15.01
C THR A 84 -7.44 11.09 -15.86
N PRO A 85 -7.37 10.95 -17.20
CA PRO A 85 -6.71 11.93 -18.09
C PRO A 85 -7.25 13.35 -17.90
N SER A 86 -8.58 13.50 -17.75
CA SER A 86 -9.28 14.77 -17.49
C SER A 86 -9.26 15.23 -16.04
N GLY A 87 -8.66 14.45 -15.13
CA GLY A 87 -8.68 14.72 -13.68
C GLY A 87 -7.94 16.00 -13.32
N LYS A 88 -8.59 16.84 -12.50
CA LYS A 88 -7.97 18.04 -11.93
C LYS A 88 -7.10 17.69 -10.73
N TYR A 89 -6.09 18.52 -10.44
CA TYR A 89 -5.31 18.37 -9.23
C TYR A 89 -6.18 18.65 -7.99
N LYS A 90 -6.14 17.74 -7.04
CA LYS A 90 -6.81 17.87 -5.73
C LYS A 90 -5.79 17.54 -4.65
N GLY A 91 -5.60 18.42 -3.68
CA GLY A 91 -4.74 18.20 -2.51
C GLY A 91 -5.28 17.16 -1.51
N THR A 92 -6.31 16.41 -1.90
CA THR A 92 -6.99 15.40 -1.08
C THR A 92 -7.15 14.10 -1.86
N ARG A 93 -7.65 13.05 -1.19
CA ARG A 93 -8.01 11.79 -1.87
C ARG A 93 -9.08 12.04 -2.94
N SER A 94 -8.88 11.46 -4.11
CA SER A 94 -9.76 11.61 -5.27
C SER A 94 -9.81 10.30 -6.06
N TRP A 95 -10.93 10.05 -6.73
CA TRP A 95 -11.07 8.97 -7.72
C TRP A 95 -10.25 9.23 -9.00
N ASP A 96 -9.77 10.48 -9.20
CA ASP A 96 -8.89 10.81 -10.32
C ASP A 96 -7.44 10.29 -10.14
N LEU A 97 -7.11 9.78 -8.94
CA LEU A 97 -5.84 9.13 -8.63
C LEU A 97 -6.08 7.87 -7.82
N MET A 98 -5.85 6.72 -8.43
CA MET A 98 -6.07 5.41 -7.82
C MET A 98 -4.76 4.63 -7.74
N LYS A 99 -4.47 4.07 -6.56
CA LYS A 99 -3.36 3.15 -6.36
C LYS A 99 -3.84 1.73 -6.63
N PHE A 100 -3.15 1.05 -7.51
CA PHE A 100 -3.40 -0.34 -7.83
C PHE A 100 -2.24 -1.19 -7.31
N LYS A 101 -2.54 -2.10 -6.40
CA LYS A 101 -1.58 -2.99 -5.74
C LYS A 101 -2.19 -4.36 -5.59
N ASP A 102 -1.41 -5.39 -5.79
CA ASP A 102 -1.82 -6.75 -5.52
C ASP A 102 -1.74 -7.04 -4.03
N PHE A 103 -2.71 -7.82 -3.56
CA PHE A 103 -2.73 -8.39 -2.22
C PHE A 103 -2.81 -9.91 -2.36
N HIS A 104 -2.12 -10.58 -1.47
CA HIS A 104 -2.11 -12.03 -1.39
C HIS A 104 -2.98 -12.47 -0.22
N ASP A 105 -3.63 -13.61 -0.37
CA ASP A 105 -4.33 -14.29 0.73
C ASP A 105 -3.38 -15.33 1.33
N ALA A 106 -3.42 -15.49 2.64
CA ALA A 106 -2.79 -16.55 3.39
C ALA A 106 -3.63 -16.92 4.61
N GLU A 107 -3.24 -17.96 5.31
CA GLU A 107 -3.97 -18.49 6.43
C GLU A 107 -3.05 -18.64 7.63
N ALA A 108 -3.61 -18.41 8.83
CA ALA A 108 -2.90 -18.53 10.08
C ALA A 108 -3.87 -18.79 11.23
N THR A 109 -3.38 -19.37 12.32
CA THR A 109 -4.17 -19.61 13.53
C THR A 109 -4.24 -18.34 14.36
N ILE A 110 -5.42 -17.99 14.85
CA ILE A 110 -5.61 -16.91 15.82
C ILE A 110 -5.18 -17.43 17.19
N ILE A 111 -4.13 -16.85 17.75
CA ILE A 111 -3.55 -17.27 19.04
C ILE A 111 -3.76 -16.25 20.17
N GLY A 112 -4.36 -15.09 19.85
CA GLY A 112 -4.62 -14.03 20.81
C GLY A 112 -5.20 -12.80 20.14
N TYR A 113 -5.31 -11.73 20.90
CA TYR A 113 -5.84 -10.46 20.42
C TYR A 113 -5.28 -9.29 21.22
N ASP A 114 -5.41 -8.09 20.66
CA ASP A 114 -5.27 -6.82 21.37
C ASP A 114 -6.55 -6.01 21.20
N GLU A 115 -7.00 -5.39 22.28
CA GLU A 115 -8.10 -4.45 22.27
C GLU A 115 -7.72 -3.13 21.57
N GLY A 116 -8.69 -2.43 20.99
CA GLY A 116 -8.51 -1.11 20.43
C GLY A 116 -8.16 -0.08 21.51
N LYS A 117 -7.47 1.00 21.11
CA LYS A 117 -7.04 2.08 22.03
C LYS A 117 -7.70 3.40 21.71
N GLY A 118 -7.91 4.24 22.72
CA GLY A 118 -8.51 5.55 22.60
C GLY A 118 -9.93 5.49 22.03
N LYS A 119 -10.18 6.08 20.86
CA LYS A 119 -11.52 6.06 20.24
C LYS A 119 -12.04 4.67 19.88
N ARG A 120 -11.18 3.65 19.91
CA ARG A 120 -11.53 2.25 19.60
C ARG A 120 -11.56 1.35 20.83
N GLU A 121 -11.49 1.90 22.03
CA GLU A 121 -11.68 1.17 23.29
C GLU A 121 -13.03 0.44 23.30
N GLY A 122 -13.08 -0.76 23.85
CA GLY A 122 -14.26 -1.64 23.77
C GLY A 122 -14.47 -2.31 22.40
N THR A 123 -13.47 -2.29 21.51
CA THR A 123 -13.55 -2.99 20.23
C THR A 123 -12.29 -3.82 19.99
N LEU A 124 -12.37 -4.81 19.11
CA LEU A 124 -11.19 -5.56 18.67
C LEU A 124 -10.23 -4.62 17.92
N GLY A 125 -9.00 -4.49 18.42
CA GLY A 125 -7.92 -3.75 17.76
C GLY A 125 -7.24 -4.58 16.69
N LYS A 126 -6.80 -5.78 17.01
CA LYS A 126 -6.21 -6.76 16.11
C LYS A 126 -6.21 -8.16 16.70
N PHE A 127 -6.22 -9.17 15.85
CA PHE A 127 -5.84 -10.52 16.23
C PHE A 127 -4.31 -10.65 16.29
N ILE A 128 -3.82 -11.50 17.18
CA ILE A 128 -2.47 -12.03 17.13
C ILE A 128 -2.57 -13.40 16.45
N MET A 129 -1.91 -13.53 15.32
CA MET A 129 -1.97 -14.74 14.50
C MET A 129 -0.60 -15.40 14.42
N GLN A 130 -0.59 -16.72 14.19
CA GLN A 130 0.61 -17.51 13.99
C GLN A 130 0.46 -18.32 12.70
N ASP A 131 1.40 -18.15 11.77
CA ASP A 131 1.44 -18.93 10.54
C ASP A 131 2.04 -20.33 10.74
N TYR A 132 2.04 -21.15 9.68
CA TYR A 132 2.55 -22.52 9.71
C TYR A 132 4.06 -22.60 9.97
N GLU A 133 4.81 -21.51 9.73
CA GLU A 133 6.24 -21.38 10.02
C GLU A 133 6.50 -20.99 11.49
N GLY A 134 5.45 -20.69 12.26
CA GLY A 134 5.54 -20.27 13.65
C GLY A 134 5.72 -18.76 13.83
N ASN A 135 5.71 -17.97 12.75
CA ASN A 135 5.83 -16.51 12.83
C ASN A 135 4.57 -15.89 13.42
N LYS A 136 4.73 -15.06 14.46
CA LYS A 136 3.64 -14.34 15.13
C LYS A 136 3.55 -12.93 14.60
N PHE A 137 2.34 -12.47 14.28
CA PHE A 137 2.08 -11.13 13.77
C PHE A 137 0.72 -10.60 14.19
N GLY A 138 0.58 -9.28 14.24
CA GLY A 138 -0.69 -8.61 14.50
C GLY A 138 -1.47 -8.42 13.21
N CYS A 139 -2.74 -8.82 13.20
CA CYS A 139 -3.62 -8.80 12.04
C CYS A 139 -4.94 -8.07 12.39
N PRO A 140 -5.04 -6.75 12.13
CA PRO A 140 -6.28 -6.02 12.37
C PRO A 140 -7.37 -6.48 11.39
N PRO A 141 -8.66 -6.38 11.78
CA PRO A 141 -9.77 -6.61 10.86
C PRO A 141 -9.68 -5.70 9.63
N GLY A 142 -9.99 -6.27 8.47
CA GLY A 142 -9.93 -5.59 7.18
C GLY A 142 -11.05 -4.55 6.98
N LYS A 143 -11.11 -4.00 5.78
CA LYS A 143 -12.22 -3.13 5.37
C LYS A 143 -13.52 -3.94 5.34
N GLY A 144 -14.62 -3.34 5.83
CA GLY A 144 -15.93 -3.98 5.87
C GLY A 144 -16.45 -4.20 7.28
N TYR A 145 -15.57 -4.19 8.30
CA TYR A 145 -15.97 -4.26 9.71
C TYR A 145 -16.19 -2.85 10.25
N ASN A 146 -17.40 -2.57 10.75
CA ASN A 146 -17.72 -1.33 11.44
C ASN A 146 -17.46 -1.45 12.96
N TYR A 147 -17.64 -0.37 13.72
CA TYR A 147 -17.39 -0.38 15.17
C TYR A 147 -18.22 -1.39 15.93
N LYS A 148 -19.48 -1.61 15.52
CA LYS A 148 -20.38 -2.58 16.15
C LYS A 148 -19.89 -4.01 15.91
N ASP A 149 -19.44 -4.29 14.68
CA ASP A 149 -18.86 -5.60 14.34
C ASP A 149 -17.62 -5.88 15.20
N LEU A 150 -16.74 -4.89 15.33
CA LEU A 150 -15.50 -5.01 16.12
C LEU A 150 -15.76 -5.17 17.61
N ALA A 151 -16.81 -4.53 18.16
CA ALA A 151 -17.23 -4.71 19.54
C ALA A 151 -17.78 -6.12 19.75
N ASN A 152 -18.64 -6.59 18.85
CA ASN A 152 -19.18 -7.95 18.88
C ASN A 152 -18.08 -9.02 18.76
N MET A 153 -17.06 -8.79 17.90
CA MET A 153 -15.91 -9.69 17.79
C MET A 153 -15.10 -9.75 19.10
N LEU A 154 -14.96 -8.63 19.80
CA LEU A 154 -14.27 -8.59 21.09
C LEU A 154 -15.09 -9.30 22.17
N GLU A 155 -16.40 -9.08 22.23
CA GLU A 155 -17.32 -9.73 23.18
C GLU A 155 -17.29 -11.26 23.01
N ASN A 156 -17.24 -11.74 21.77
CA ASN A 156 -17.22 -13.17 21.43
C ASN A 156 -15.80 -13.66 21.08
N ILE A 157 -14.76 -13.05 21.64
CA ILE A 157 -13.38 -13.31 21.26
C ILE A 157 -12.95 -14.78 21.42
N HIS A 158 -13.54 -15.48 22.37
CA HIS A 158 -13.25 -16.90 22.63
C HIS A 158 -13.65 -17.81 21.46
N ASP A 159 -14.61 -17.40 20.64
CA ASP A 159 -15.03 -18.14 19.43
C ASP A 159 -14.00 -18.04 18.31
N TYR A 160 -13.09 -17.07 18.40
CA TYR A 160 -12.04 -16.83 17.41
C TYR A 160 -10.69 -17.46 17.79
N ILE A 161 -10.39 -17.52 19.09
CA ILE A 161 -9.10 -18.06 19.56
C ILE A 161 -9.00 -19.56 19.22
N GLY A 162 -7.88 -19.93 18.61
CA GLY A 162 -7.63 -21.29 18.13
C GLY A 162 -8.15 -21.56 16.71
N GLN A 163 -9.00 -20.67 16.17
CA GLN A 163 -9.53 -20.84 14.82
C GLN A 163 -8.47 -20.53 13.75
N TYR A 164 -8.61 -21.23 12.62
CA TYR A 164 -7.83 -20.96 11.42
C TYR A 164 -8.54 -19.91 10.59
N ALA A 165 -7.82 -18.86 10.22
CA ALA A 165 -8.42 -17.71 9.55
C ALA A 165 -7.63 -17.28 8.34
N THR A 166 -8.35 -16.83 7.30
CA THR A 166 -7.79 -16.20 6.11
C THR A 166 -7.52 -14.73 6.40
N PHE A 167 -6.36 -14.25 5.95
CA PHE A 167 -5.99 -12.85 5.97
C PHE A 167 -5.38 -12.44 4.65
N THR A 168 -5.49 -11.15 4.31
CA THR A 168 -4.82 -10.56 3.15
C THR A 168 -3.53 -9.88 3.61
N TYR A 169 -2.51 -9.85 2.77
CA TYR A 169 -1.28 -9.10 3.01
C TYR A 169 -0.70 -8.58 1.70
N PHE A 170 0.15 -7.56 1.79
CA PHE A 170 0.78 -6.97 0.62
C PHE A 170 2.03 -7.74 0.18
N GLU A 171 2.97 -7.95 1.10
CA GLU A 171 4.22 -8.69 0.85
C GLU A 171 4.79 -9.26 2.16
N ARG A 172 5.74 -10.17 2.05
CA ARG A 172 6.53 -10.60 3.22
C ARG A 172 7.78 -9.73 3.34
N THR A 173 8.12 -9.37 4.57
CA THR A 173 9.37 -8.67 4.88
C THR A 173 10.55 -9.64 4.81
N LYS A 174 11.79 -9.14 4.73
CA LYS A 174 13.01 -9.95 4.80
C LYS A 174 13.09 -10.79 6.08
N ALA A 175 12.45 -10.37 7.17
CA ALA A 175 12.37 -11.10 8.44
C ALA A 175 11.21 -12.12 8.50
N GLY A 176 10.53 -12.39 7.37
CA GLY A 176 9.44 -13.35 7.29
C GLY A 176 8.07 -12.84 7.78
N SER A 177 7.97 -11.64 8.31
CA SER A 177 6.70 -11.05 8.75
C SER A 177 5.87 -10.53 7.58
N TYR A 178 4.59 -10.26 7.82
CA TYR A 178 3.63 -9.77 6.80
C TYR A 178 3.50 -8.24 6.83
N ARG A 179 3.53 -7.59 5.67
CA ARG A 179 3.24 -6.16 5.51
C ARG A 179 1.76 -5.94 5.28
N HIS A 180 1.17 -5.05 6.07
CA HIS A 180 -0.25 -4.69 6.00
C HIS A 180 -1.20 -5.90 6.03
N PRO A 181 -1.03 -6.83 7.00
CA PRO A 181 -1.95 -7.94 7.11
C PRO A 181 -3.33 -7.44 7.57
N HIS A 182 -4.39 -8.00 7.01
CA HIS A 182 -5.77 -7.71 7.37
C HIS A 182 -6.57 -8.99 7.45
N TYR A 183 -7.18 -9.25 8.61
CA TYR A 183 -8.10 -10.36 8.80
C TYR A 183 -9.28 -10.26 7.84
N LYS A 184 -9.66 -11.37 7.23
CA LYS A 184 -10.74 -11.49 6.27
C LYS A 184 -11.92 -12.29 6.81
N ALA A 185 -11.69 -13.53 7.22
CA ALA A 185 -12.71 -14.41 7.76
C ALA A 185 -12.10 -15.64 8.46
N ILE A 186 -12.86 -16.29 9.34
CA ILE A 186 -12.57 -17.65 9.78
C ILE A 186 -12.63 -18.58 8.58
N ARG A 187 -11.70 -19.52 8.50
CA ARG A 187 -11.68 -20.55 7.49
C ARG A 187 -12.56 -21.72 7.96
N ASN A 188 -13.74 -21.84 7.38
CA ASN A 188 -14.57 -23.03 7.55
C ASN A 188 -14.20 -24.02 6.45
N TYR A 189 -13.67 -25.17 6.85
CA TYR A 189 -13.53 -26.31 5.95
C TYR A 189 -14.86 -27.08 6.02
N GLU A 190 -15.62 -27.03 4.95
CA GLU A 190 -16.62 -28.06 4.67
C GLU A 190 -15.98 -29.24 3.95
#